data_cfdb149f07256acd9d84bb954f51198c
#
_entry.id   cfdb149f07256acd9d84bb954f51198c
#
_cell.length_a   1.000
_cell.length_b   1.000
_cell.length_c   1.000
_cell.angle_alpha   90.00
_cell.angle_beta   90.00
_cell.angle_gamma   90.00
#
_symmetry.space_group_name_H-M   'P 1'
#
loop_
_entity.id
_entity.type
_entity.pdbx_description
1 polymer ?
#
loop_
_entity_poly.entity_id
_entity_poly.type
_entity_poly.pdbx_seq_one_letter_code
_entity_poly.pdbx_strand_id
1 'polypeptide(L)'
;MSDFGINEMLEMQEALQEKYKDLWKPIGPERGKDQLLWMIGEIGEVIDIMKKHDAESIGSVESLRAHFVEELSDVLMYYTDIMLCYGISASELKQAYTAKFEKNMKRW
;
A
#
# COMPACT_ATOMS: atom_id res chain seq x y z
N MET A 1 22.69 -1.60 -6.61
CA MET A 1 21.27 -1.42 -6.87
C MET A 1 20.51 -1.42 -5.55
N SER A 2 19.79 -0.37 -5.26
CA SER A 2 19.01 -0.29 -4.02
C SER A 2 17.65 -0.94 -4.22
N ASP A 3 17.20 -1.64 -3.19
CA ASP A 3 15.85 -2.19 -3.18
C ASP A 3 14.82 -1.09 -2.93
N PHE A 4 13.66 -1.26 -3.53
CA PHE A 4 12.55 -0.37 -3.29
C PHE A 4 11.86 -0.78 -1.99
N GLY A 5 11.96 0.05 -0.97
CA GLY A 5 11.46 -0.25 0.37
C GLY A 5 10.41 0.72 0.88
N ILE A 6 9.97 0.47 2.11
CA ILE A 6 8.93 1.30 2.76
C ILE A 6 9.39 2.75 2.93
N ASN A 7 10.68 2.99 3.19
CA ASN A 7 11.21 4.36 3.30
C ASN A 7 10.96 5.16 2.03
N GLU A 8 11.28 4.57 0.88
CA GLU A 8 11.08 5.24 -0.41
C GLU A 8 9.60 5.47 -0.69
N MET A 9 8.75 4.52 -0.35
CA MET A 9 7.30 4.66 -0.51
C MET A 9 6.77 5.81 0.35
N LEU A 10 7.20 5.90 1.61
CA LEU A 10 6.79 6.98 2.50
C LEU A 10 7.24 8.34 1.99
N GLU A 11 8.47 8.44 1.50
CA GLU A 11 9.00 9.68 0.93
C GLU A 11 8.19 10.12 -0.29
N MET A 12 7.84 9.19 -1.16
CA MET A 12 7.03 9.48 -2.34
C MET A 12 5.62 9.94 -1.95
N GLN A 13 5.00 9.29 -0.97
CA GLN A 13 3.68 9.70 -0.48
C GLN A 13 3.72 11.05 0.21
N GLU A 14 4.77 11.36 0.98
CA GLU A 14 4.94 12.69 1.55
C GLU A 14 5.03 13.76 0.45
N ALA A 15 5.75 13.46 -0.63
CA ALA A 15 5.87 14.38 -1.76
C ALA A 15 4.52 14.64 -2.43
N LEU A 16 3.71 13.59 -2.60
CA LEU A 16 2.36 13.73 -3.16
C LEU A 16 1.46 14.55 -2.23
N GLN A 17 1.49 14.29 -0.93
CA GLN A 17 0.70 15.03 0.04
C GLN A 17 1.08 16.50 0.07
N GLU A 18 2.36 16.82 -0.01
CA GLU A 18 2.85 18.19 -0.06
C GLU A 18 2.42 18.88 -1.35
N LYS A 19 2.51 18.21 -2.48
CA LYS A 19 2.12 18.77 -3.77
C LYS A 19 0.63 19.14 -3.80
N TYR A 20 -0.23 18.32 -3.21
CA TYR A 20 -1.68 18.49 -3.25
C TYR A 20 -2.28 18.97 -1.94
N LYS A 21 -1.47 19.57 -1.06
CA LYS A 21 -1.92 19.99 0.27
C LYS A 21 -3.08 20.99 0.27
N ASP A 22 -3.24 21.75 -0.82
CA ASP A 22 -4.32 22.72 -0.95
C ASP A 22 -5.61 22.08 -1.48
N LEU A 23 -5.53 20.86 -2.00
CA LEU A 23 -6.68 20.13 -2.56
C LEU A 23 -7.11 18.98 -1.67
N TRP A 24 -6.16 18.33 -1.02
CA TRP A 24 -6.43 17.16 -0.18
C TRP A 24 -6.51 17.55 1.28
N LYS A 25 -7.28 16.79 2.04
CA LYS A 25 -7.33 16.97 3.49
C LYS A 25 -5.94 16.72 4.07
N PRO A 26 -5.55 17.44 5.13
CA PRO A 26 -4.22 17.29 5.73
C PRO A 26 -4.02 15.89 6.32
N ILE A 27 -2.77 15.45 6.31
CA ILE A 27 -2.36 14.21 6.97
C ILE A 27 -2.62 14.35 8.47
N GLY A 28 -3.24 13.34 9.06
CA GLY A 28 -3.53 13.30 10.48
C GLY A 28 -4.37 12.09 10.83
N PRO A 29 -4.51 11.78 12.13
CA PRO A 29 -5.26 10.59 12.57
C PRO A 29 -6.73 10.58 12.11
N GLU A 30 -7.34 11.75 12.00
CA GLU A 30 -8.75 11.83 11.54
C GLU A 30 -8.92 11.35 10.11
N ARG A 31 -7.89 11.54 9.28
CA ARG A 31 -7.93 11.10 7.89
C ARG A 31 -7.59 9.62 7.73
N GLY A 32 -6.92 9.02 8.70
CA GLY A 32 -6.46 7.63 8.62
C GLY A 32 -7.58 6.65 8.34
N LYS A 33 -8.73 6.85 8.97
CA LYS A 33 -9.90 5.99 8.76
C LYS A 33 -10.40 6.07 7.33
N ASP A 34 -10.49 7.28 6.76
CA ASP A 34 -10.92 7.47 5.38
C ASP A 34 -9.94 6.80 4.41
N GLN A 35 -8.64 6.92 4.69
CA GLN A 35 -7.62 6.27 3.86
C GLN A 35 -7.73 4.75 3.90
N LEU A 36 -8.08 4.19 5.06
CA LEU A 36 -8.31 2.75 5.18
C LEU A 36 -9.52 2.32 4.34
N LEU A 37 -10.60 3.08 4.37
CA LEU A 37 -11.79 2.80 3.57
C LEU A 37 -11.48 2.86 2.07
N TRP A 38 -10.71 3.85 1.63
CA TRP A 38 -10.27 3.97 0.24
C TRP A 38 -9.38 2.78 -0.15
N MET A 39 -8.52 2.33 0.76
CA MET A 39 -7.67 1.15 0.52
C MET A 39 -8.52 -0.09 0.27
N ILE A 40 -9.60 -0.26 1.04
CA ILE A 40 -10.52 -1.38 0.85
C ILE A 40 -11.14 -1.32 -0.54
N GLY A 41 -11.49 -0.13 -1.02
CA GLY A 41 -12.00 0.07 -2.38
C GLY A 41 -11.00 -0.38 -3.44
N GLU A 42 -9.72 -0.03 -3.27
CA GLU A 42 -8.67 -0.45 -4.20
C GLU A 42 -8.44 -1.97 -4.17
N ILE A 43 -8.56 -2.58 -3.00
CA ILE A 43 -8.52 -4.03 -2.88
C ILE A 43 -9.66 -4.65 -3.68
N GLY A 44 -10.83 -4.03 -3.66
CA GLY A 44 -11.96 -4.46 -4.48
C GLY A 44 -11.66 -4.44 -5.97
N GLU A 45 -10.93 -3.44 -6.44
CA GLU A 45 -10.51 -3.36 -7.85
C GLU A 45 -9.52 -4.46 -8.22
N VAL A 46 -8.62 -4.82 -7.31
CA VAL A 46 -7.73 -5.96 -7.50
C VAL A 46 -8.55 -7.26 -7.61
N ILE A 47 -9.52 -7.43 -6.74
CA ILE A 47 -10.42 -8.59 -6.74
C ILE A 47 -11.18 -8.68 -8.07
N ASP A 48 -11.64 -7.55 -8.61
CA ASP A 48 -12.34 -7.52 -9.89
C ASP A 48 -11.49 -8.08 -11.03
N ILE A 49 -10.21 -7.74 -11.07
CA ILE A 49 -9.28 -8.28 -12.06
C ILE A 49 -9.18 -9.81 -11.90
N MET A 50 -9.06 -10.28 -10.66
CA MET A 50 -8.92 -11.70 -10.36
C MET A 50 -10.21 -12.48 -10.68
N LYS A 51 -11.37 -11.83 -10.61
CA LYS A 51 -12.64 -12.46 -10.98
C LYS A 51 -12.84 -12.55 -12.49
N LYS A 52 -12.36 -11.56 -13.24
CA LYS A 52 -12.59 -11.46 -14.68
C LYS A 52 -11.56 -12.23 -15.50
N HIS A 53 -10.42 -12.55 -14.91
CA HIS A 53 -9.29 -13.16 -15.62
C HIS A 53 -8.71 -14.32 -14.81
N ASP A 54 -8.23 -15.35 -15.51
CA ASP A 54 -7.57 -16.45 -14.82
C ASP A 54 -6.15 -16.08 -14.39
N ALA A 55 -5.62 -16.83 -13.43
CA ALA A 55 -4.32 -16.56 -12.83
C ALA A 55 -3.18 -16.58 -13.85
N GLU A 56 -3.26 -17.50 -14.83
CA GLU A 56 -2.24 -17.61 -15.87
C GLU A 56 -2.22 -16.34 -16.74
N SER A 57 -3.38 -15.85 -17.14
CA SER A 57 -3.49 -14.64 -17.96
C SER A 57 -2.97 -13.41 -17.20
N ILE A 58 -3.30 -13.29 -15.93
CA ILE A 58 -2.77 -12.19 -15.08
C ILE A 58 -1.25 -12.26 -15.01
N GLY A 59 -0.69 -13.45 -14.94
CA GLY A 59 0.76 -13.64 -14.86
C GLY A 59 1.51 -13.43 -16.17
N SER A 60 0.89 -13.71 -17.31
CA SER A 60 1.58 -13.78 -18.59
C SER A 60 1.18 -12.74 -19.64
N VAL A 61 -0.07 -12.26 -19.62
CA VAL A 61 -0.52 -11.23 -20.58
C VAL A 61 0.01 -9.89 -20.11
N GLU A 62 0.93 -9.32 -20.88
CA GLU A 62 1.71 -8.13 -20.47
C GLU A 62 0.84 -6.96 -20.00
N SER A 63 -0.16 -6.57 -20.78
CA SER A 63 -1.03 -5.45 -20.43
C SER A 63 -1.86 -5.72 -19.19
N LEU A 64 -2.33 -6.95 -19.03
CA LEU A 64 -3.12 -7.35 -17.88
C LEU A 64 -2.27 -7.40 -16.61
N ARG A 65 -1.06 -7.94 -16.73
CA ARG A 65 -0.11 -7.95 -15.63
C ARG A 65 0.25 -6.55 -15.18
N ALA A 66 0.53 -5.65 -16.11
CA ALA A 66 0.84 -4.25 -15.80
C ALA A 66 -0.31 -3.57 -15.07
N HIS A 67 -1.53 -3.77 -15.51
CA HIS A 67 -2.71 -3.22 -14.85
C HIS A 67 -2.88 -3.79 -13.43
N PHE A 68 -2.69 -5.09 -13.28
CA PHE A 68 -2.78 -5.75 -11.98
C PHE A 68 -1.75 -5.18 -10.99
N VAL A 69 -0.50 -5.04 -11.42
CA VAL A 69 0.58 -4.46 -10.59
C VAL A 69 0.27 -3.01 -10.23
N GLU A 70 -0.28 -2.23 -11.16
CA GLU A 70 -0.68 -0.85 -10.90
C GLU A 70 -1.75 -0.77 -9.80
N GLU A 71 -2.76 -1.64 -9.84
CA GLU A 71 -3.81 -1.68 -8.82
C GLU A 71 -3.25 -2.12 -7.46
N LEU A 72 -2.32 -3.07 -7.45
CA LEU A 72 -1.62 -3.43 -6.20
C LEU A 72 -0.82 -2.25 -5.65
N SER A 73 -0.22 -1.45 -6.52
CA SER A 73 0.51 -0.25 -6.11
C SER A 73 -0.42 0.75 -5.44
N ASP A 74 -1.64 0.92 -5.95
CA ASP A 74 -2.63 1.82 -5.34
C ASP A 74 -2.98 1.39 -3.91
N VAL A 75 -3.13 0.08 -3.68
CA VAL A 75 -3.37 -0.45 -2.33
C VAL A 75 -2.23 -0.06 -1.40
N LEU A 76 -0.99 -0.22 -1.87
CA LEU A 76 0.19 0.07 -1.06
C LEU A 76 0.37 1.57 -0.83
N MET A 77 -0.02 2.41 -1.78
CA MET A 77 -0.01 3.86 -1.61
C MET A 77 -0.95 4.29 -0.48
N TYR A 78 -2.16 3.75 -0.43
CA TYR A 78 -3.06 4.03 0.68
C TYR A 78 -2.54 3.49 2.01
N TYR A 79 -1.90 2.33 1.98
CA TYR A 79 -1.28 1.76 3.18
C TYR A 79 -0.23 2.71 3.77
N THR A 80 0.65 3.23 2.94
CA THR A 80 1.69 4.17 3.40
C THR A 80 1.11 5.51 3.80
N ASP A 81 0.02 5.97 3.17
CA ASP A 81 -0.71 7.15 3.63
C ASP A 81 -1.23 6.96 5.05
N ILE A 82 -1.75 5.78 5.38
CA ILE A 82 -2.20 5.48 6.74
C ILE A 82 -1.04 5.58 7.73
N MET A 83 0.12 5.06 7.36
CA MET A 83 1.31 5.21 8.19
C MET A 83 1.63 6.69 8.45
N LEU A 84 1.59 7.52 7.40
CA LEU A 84 1.81 8.96 7.55
C LEU A 84 0.77 9.60 8.46
N CYS A 85 -0.49 9.20 8.34
CA CYS A 85 -1.58 9.73 9.16
C CYS A 85 -1.36 9.52 10.67
N TYR A 86 -0.73 8.42 11.03
CA TYR A 86 -0.48 8.07 12.43
C TYR A 86 0.99 8.23 12.85
N GLY A 87 1.81 8.80 11.99
CA GLY A 87 3.22 9.04 12.30
C GLY A 87 4.04 7.77 12.46
N ILE A 88 3.68 6.70 11.77
CA ILE A 88 4.40 5.43 11.85
C ILE A 88 5.58 5.46 10.88
N SER A 89 6.78 5.23 11.42
CA SER A 89 8.00 5.19 10.61
C SER A 89 8.25 3.79 10.04
N ALA A 90 9.12 3.72 9.03
CA ALA A 90 9.55 2.43 8.48
C ALA A 90 10.23 1.57 9.54
N SER A 91 10.99 2.18 10.45
CA SER A 91 11.65 1.47 11.54
C SER A 91 10.64 0.82 12.49
N GLU A 92 9.60 1.58 12.86
CA GLU A 92 8.54 1.06 13.73
C GLU A 92 7.80 -0.11 13.08
N LEU A 93 7.46 0.02 11.80
CA LEU A 93 6.83 -1.06 11.05
C LEU A 93 7.74 -2.28 10.95
N LYS A 94 9.04 -2.07 10.69
CA LYS A 94 10.01 -3.17 10.60
C LYS A 94 10.07 -3.97 11.89
N GLN A 95 10.10 -3.28 13.03
CA GLN A 95 10.14 -3.96 14.34
C GLN A 95 8.90 -4.82 14.57
N ALA A 96 7.73 -4.26 14.31
CA ALA A 96 6.47 -4.98 14.47
C ALA A 96 6.37 -6.16 13.51
N TYR A 97 6.73 -5.93 12.24
CA TYR A 97 6.68 -6.97 11.21
C TYR A 97 7.62 -8.12 11.52
N THR A 98 8.85 -7.81 11.91
CA THR A 98 9.87 -8.82 12.26
C THR A 98 9.43 -9.65 13.46
N ALA A 99 8.91 -9.00 14.49
CA ALA A 99 8.42 -9.69 15.68
C ALA A 99 7.25 -10.62 15.33
N LYS A 100 6.36 -10.17 14.48
CA LYS A 100 5.22 -10.97 14.01
C LYS A 100 5.69 -12.16 13.18
N PHE A 101 6.65 -11.94 12.30
CA PHE A 101 7.25 -13.00 11.51
C PHE A 101 7.83 -14.10 12.41
N GLU A 102 8.62 -13.74 13.41
CA GLU A 102 9.20 -14.69 14.34
C GLU A 102 8.15 -15.48 15.10
N LYS A 103 7.10 -14.79 15.55
CA LYS A 103 5.96 -15.41 16.18
C LYS A 103 5.30 -16.44 15.27
N ASN A 104 5.07 -16.08 14.02
CA ASN A 104 4.44 -16.95 13.03
C ASN A 104 5.31 -18.16 12.71
N MET A 105 6.63 -18.01 12.71
CA MET A 105 7.56 -19.14 12.50
C MET A 105 7.46 -20.21 13.59
N LYS A 106 6.98 -19.85 14.76
CA LYS A 106 6.84 -20.76 15.91
C LYS A 106 5.41 -21.22 16.15
N ARG A 107 4.45 -20.67 15.40
CA ARG A 107 3.03 -20.86 15.69
C ARG A 107 2.46 -22.19 15.15
N TRP A 108 3.03 -22.70 14.06
CA TRP A 108 2.59 -23.94 13.41
C TRP A 108 3.63 -25.04 13.40
#